data_5cabd8a0594b3edd975f3f7a43ec635f
#
_entry.id   5cabd8a0594b3edd975f3f7a43ec635f
#
_cell.length_a   1.000
_cell.length_b   1.000
_cell.length_c   1.000
_cell.angle_alpha   90.00
_cell.angle_beta   90.00
_cell.angle_gamma   90.00
#
_symmetry.space_group_name_H-M   'P 1'
#
loop_
_entity.id
_entity.type
_entity.pdbx_description
1 polymer ?
#
loop_
_entity_poly.entity_id
_entity_poly.type
_entity_poly.pdbx_seq_one_letter_code
_entity_poly.pdbx_strand_id
1 'polypeptide(L)'
;RIKPRDIVTKKSLENAATIVAATGGSTNAALHLPALANEIGVKFDLMDVAKIFKKTPYLADLKPGGKYVAKDMWKAGGVPMLLKTLLDGGYIHGDCMTVTGKTMRQNLKNVKFNKNQKVMRTYNQPLSPDGGVVGLKGNLAPDGAIVKIAGLKKLQFTGKARCFDTEEAAYKAVKNKKYKDGDIIIIRYEGPKGGPGMREMLQTTGAIYGQGKGEKVALITDGRFSGATRGFCLGHV
;
A
#
# COMPACT_ATOMS: atom_id res chain seq x y z
N ARG A 1 5.82 29.28 -14.83
CA ARG A 1 5.63 27.85 -15.16
C ARG A 1 5.86 27.05 -13.90
N ILE A 2 4.87 26.29 -13.42
CA ILE A 2 4.98 25.46 -12.21
C ILE A 2 5.83 24.22 -12.54
N LYS A 3 6.81 23.92 -11.68
CA LYS A 3 7.69 22.75 -11.78
C LYS A 3 7.29 21.71 -10.71
N PRO A 4 7.63 20.41 -10.87
CA PRO A 4 7.40 19.41 -9.84
C PRO A 4 7.96 19.81 -8.46
N ARG A 5 9.15 20.41 -8.40
CA ARG A 5 9.78 20.87 -7.16
C ARG A 5 9.05 22.03 -6.45
N ASP A 6 8.14 22.71 -7.15
CA ASP A 6 7.33 23.78 -6.56
C ASP A 6 6.13 23.22 -5.77
N ILE A 7 5.69 22.00 -6.10
CA ILE A 7 4.46 21.37 -5.55
C ILE A 7 4.74 20.14 -4.68
N VAL A 8 5.89 19.45 -4.90
CA VAL A 8 6.23 18.29 -4.08
C VAL A 8 6.92 18.76 -2.79
N THR A 9 6.22 18.63 -1.70
CA THR A 9 6.64 19.00 -0.34
C THR A 9 6.34 17.85 0.61
N LYS A 10 6.82 17.90 1.86
CA LYS A 10 6.45 16.91 2.87
C LYS A 10 4.93 16.79 3.01
N LYS A 11 4.20 17.90 3.10
CA LYS A 11 2.73 17.92 3.19
C LYS A 11 2.05 17.27 2.00
N SER A 12 2.54 17.50 0.78
CA SER A 12 1.93 16.88 -0.41
C SER A 12 2.23 15.38 -0.51
N LEU A 13 3.39 14.92 -0.01
CA LEU A 13 3.70 13.50 0.14
C LEU A 13 2.82 12.83 1.20
N GLU A 14 2.55 13.53 2.32
CA GLU A 14 1.59 13.08 3.33
C GLU A 14 0.18 12.96 2.74
N ASN A 15 -0.26 13.93 1.94
CA ASN A 15 -1.54 13.86 1.21
C ASN A 15 -1.58 12.65 0.27
N ALA A 16 -0.51 12.39 -0.48
CA ALA A 16 -0.43 11.26 -1.38
C ALA A 16 -0.52 9.92 -0.63
N ALA A 17 0.21 9.76 0.48
CA ALA A 17 0.11 8.57 1.33
C ALA A 17 -1.31 8.40 1.90
N THR A 18 -1.96 9.50 2.33
CA THR A 18 -3.34 9.49 2.84
C THR A 18 -4.34 8.99 1.79
N ILE A 19 -4.21 9.43 0.53
CA ILE A 19 -5.09 8.97 -0.56
C ILE A 19 -4.91 7.47 -0.79
N VAL A 20 -3.66 6.99 -0.81
CA VAL A 20 -3.36 5.57 -0.98
C VAL A 20 -3.97 4.75 0.16
N ALA A 21 -3.83 5.21 1.40
CA ALA A 21 -4.44 4.57 2.58
C ALA A 21 -5.97 4.52 2.48
N ALA A 22 -6.61 5.64 2.16
CA ALA A 22 -8.06 5.77 2.07
C ALA A 22 -8.69 4.90 0.97
N THR A 23 -7.91 4.44 0.01
CA THR A 23 -8.34 3.54 -1.08
C THR A 23 -7.97 2.08 -0.84
N GLY A 24 -7.41 1.71 0.32
CA GLY A 24 -6.89 0.38 0.58
C GLY A 24 -5.73 0.00 -0.35
N GLY A 25 -4.91 0.99 -0.70
CA GLY A 25 -3.97 0.95 -1.79
C GLY A 25 -2.74 0.06 -1.61
N SER A 26 -1.77 0.26 -2.48
CA SER A 26 -0.60 -0.59 -2.62
C SER A 26 0.49 -0.25 -1.60
N THR A 27 1.17 -1.28 -1.07
CA THR A 27 2.42 -1.15 -0.30
C THR A 27 3.54 -0.49 -1.11
N ASN A 28 3.44 -0.47 -2.44
CA ASN A 28 4.40 0.21 -3.32
C ASN A 28 4.52 1.71 -3.05
N ALA A 29 3.50 2.34 -2.46
CA ALA A 29 3.58 3.74 -2.01
C ALA A 29 4.70 3.95 -0.98
N ALA A 30 4.99 2.95 -0.14
CA ALA A 30 6.07 2.99 0.84
C ALA A 30 7.47 2.92 0.23
N LEU A 31 7.59 2.61 -1.06
CA LEU A 31 8.81 2.71 -1.86
C LEU A 31 8.84 4.02 -2.65
N HIS A 32 7.78 4.28 -3.42
CA HIS A 32 7.80 5.37 -4.40
C HIS A 32 7.73 6.76 -3.76
N LEU A 33 6.96 6.94 -2.68
CA LEU A 33 6.90 8.25 -2.01
C LEU A 33 8.21 8.62 -1.33
N PRO A 34 8.90 7.72 -0.59
CA PRO A 34 10.26 7.99 -0.11
C PRO A 34 11.27 8.24 -1.21
N ALA A 35 11.19 7.54 -2.36
CA ALA A 35 12.08 7.79 -3.49
C ALA A 35 11.89 9.19 -4.07
N LEU A 36 10.65 9.65 -4.25
CA LEU A 36 10.35 11.03 -4.66
C LEU A 36 10.83 12.06 -3.63
N ALA A 37 10.68 11.76 -2.35
CA ALA A 37 11.15 12.62 -1.27
C ALA A 37 12.68 12.79 -1.31
N ASN A 38 13.39 11.68 -1.49
CA ASN A 38 14.84 11.70 -1.61
C ASN A 38 15.32 12.56 -2.80
N GLU A 39 14.66 12.43 -3.97
CA GLU A 39 15.00 13.19 -5.18
C GLU A 39 14.86 14.70 -4.99
N ILE A 40 13.95 15.15 -4.14
CA ILE A 40 13.73 16.56 -3.86
C ILE A 40 14.38 17.06 -2.55
N GLY A 41 15.11 16.19 -1.85
CA GLY A 41 15.78 16.51 -0.58
C GLY A 41 14.84 16.65 0.63
N VAL A 42 13.68 15.98 0.62
CA VAL A 42 12.73 15.98 1.73
C VAL A 42 12.86 14.68 2.55
N LYS A 43 12.98 14.78 3.86
CA LYS A 43 12.98 13.60 4.74
C LYS A 43 11.58 13.01 4.86
N PHE A 44 11.39 11.86 4.25
CA PHE A 44 10.14 11.09 4.28
C PHE A 44 10.44 9.62 4.02
N ASP A 45 10.16 8.74 4.95
CA ASP A 45 10.53 7.33 4.93
C ASP A 45 9.35 6.37 4.97
N LEU A 46 9.63 5.07 4.92
CA LEU A 46 8.64 3.99 5.01
C LEU A 46 7.81 4.10 6.29
N MET A 47 8.43 4.48 7.42
CA MET A 47 7.72 4.59 8.69
C MET A 47 6.79 5.82 8.74
N ASP A 48 7.11 6.89 8.01
CA ASP A 48 6.18 8.02 7.83
C ASP A 48 4.94 7.57 7.05
N VAL A 49 5.10 6.80 5.98
CA VAL A 49 3.97 6.20 5.24
C VAL A 49 3.13 5.30 6.17
N ALA A 50 3.77 4.42 6.93
CA ALA A 50 3.08 3.52 7.86
C ALA A 50 2.27 4.27 8.94
N LYS A 51 2.83 5.36 9.50
CA LYS A 51 2.12 6.22 10.46
C LYS A 51 0.90 6.89 9.85
N ILE A 52 1.01 7.35 8.60
CA ILE A 52 -0.12 7.95 7.88
C ILE A 52 -1.21 6.92 7.64
N PHE A 53 -0.86 5.73 7.20
CA PHE A 53 -1.81 4.65 6.96
C PHE A 53 -2.58 4.27 8.23
N LYS A 54 -1.88 4.20 9.38
CA LYS A 54 -2.49 3.87 10.67
C LYS A 54 -3.58 4.86 11.12
N LYS A 55 -3.47 6.13 10.76
CA LYS A 55 -4.41 7.19 11.16
C LYS A 55 -5.43 7.57 10.08
N THR A 56 -5.31 7.00 8.88
CA THR A 56 -6.18 7.33 7.75
C THR A 56 -7.28 6.29 7.60
N PRO A 57 -8.57 6.69 7.60
CA PRO A 57 -9.65 5.75 7.43
C PRO A 57 -9.71 5.18 6.02
N TYR A 58 -10.05 3.89 5.88
CA TYR A 58 -10.33 3.25 4.61
C TYR A 58 -11.73 3.63 4.13
N LEU A 59 -11.84 4.35 3.03
CA LEU A 59 -13.08 4.94 2.56
C LEU A 59 -13.63 4.34 1.28
N ALA A 60 -12.78 3.95 0.34
CA ALA A 60 -13.20 3.50 -0.99
C ALA A 60 -13.13 1.98 -1.13
N ASP A 61 -14.29 1.34 -1.33
CA ASP A 61 -14.47 -0.13 -1.42
C ASP A 61 -13.99 -0.66 -2.78
N LEU A 62 -12.71 -0.49 -3.09
CA LEU A 62 -12.11 -0.80 -4.39
C LEU A 62 -11.37 -2.14 -4.40
N LYS A 63 -11.46 -2.84 -5.52
CA LYS A 63 -10.60 -4.03 -5.79
C LYS A 63 -9.12 -3.65 -5.71
N PRO A 64 -8.24 -4.58 -5.23
CA PRO A 64 -8.50 -6.01 -4.99
C PRO A 64 -9.10 -6.33 -3.60
N GLY A 65 -9.07 -5.40 -2.64
CA GLY A 65 -9.59 -5.61 -1.28
C GLY A 65 -11.10 -5.46 -1.17
N GLY A 66 -11.71 -4.67 -2.03
CA GLY A 66 -13.13 -4.35 -2.05
C GLY A 66 -13.88 -4.89 -3.27
N LYS A 67 -15.05 -4.33 -3.52
CA LYS A 67 -16.03 -4.84 -4.50
C LYS A 67 -15.94 -4.14 -5.86
N TYR A 68 -15.68 -2.83 -5.87
CA TYR A 68 -15.83 -1.96 -7.03
C TYR A 68 -14.53 -1.80 -7.80
N VAL A 69 -14.64 -1.36 -9.05
CA VAL A 69 -13.50 -1.06 -9.92
C VAL A 69 -13.34 0.45 -10.14
N ALA A 70 -12.23 0.89 -10.74
CA ALA A 70 -11.93 2.31 -10.97
C ALA A 70 -13.05 3.05 -11.74
N LYS A 71 -13.72 2.38 -12.67
CA LYS A 71 -14.88 2.93 -13.42
C LYS A 71 -16.05 3.28 -12.48
N ASP A 72 -16.28 2.44 -11.47
CA ASP A 72 -17.34 2.68 -10.49
C ASP A 72 -16.99 3.87 -9.60
N MET A 73 -15.72 3.97 -9.20
CA MET A 73 -15.22 5.11 -8.43
C MET A 73 -15.39 6.43 -9.22
N TRP A 74 -15.06 6.41 -10.53
CA TRP A 74 -15.24 7.58 -11.39
C TRP A 74 -16.71 8.02 -11.44
N LYS A 75 -17.63 7.08 -11.65
CA LYS A 75 -19.08 7.35 -11.65
C LYS A 75 -19.61 7.86 -10.30
N ALA A 76 -19.01 7.42 -9.20
CA ALA A 76 -19.39 7.84 -7.87
C ALA A 76 -19.00 9.29 -7.53
N GLY A 77 -18.09 9.91 -8.29
CA GLY A 77 -17.56 11.26 -8.08
C GLY A 77 -16.04 11.35 -8.13
N GLY A 78 -15.37 10.21 -8.34
CA GLY A 78 -13.95 10.10 -8.64
C GLY A 78 -13.02 10.55 -7.52
N VAL A 79 -11.76 10.74 -7.89
CA VAL A 79 -10.70 11.23 -6.99
C VAL A 79 -11.05 12.58 -6.35
N PRO A 80 -11.65 13.56 -7.06
CA PRO A 80 -12.02 14.83 -6.41
C PRO A 80 -12.95 14.66 -5.20
N MET A 81 -13.93 13.76 -5.27
CA MET A 81 -14.84 13.50 -4.15
C MET A 81 -14.12 12.84 -2.97
N LEU A 82 -13.19 11.90 -3.23
CA LEU A 82 -12.37 11.29 -2.19
C LEU A 82 -11.50 12.35 -1.49
N LEU A 83 -10.80 13.18 -2.26
CA LEU A 83 -9.98 14.29 -1.75
C LEU A 83 -10.81 15.25 -0.92
N LYS A 84 -12.00 15.62 -1.38
CA LYS A 84 -12.92 16.49 -0.63
C LYS A 84 -13.32 15.86 0.71
N THR A 85 -13.67 14.58 0.69
CA THR A 85 -14.03 13.84 1.91
C THR A 85 -12.89 13.80 2.92
N LEU A 86 -11.66 13.55 2.46
CA LEU A 86 -10.47 13.58 3.32
C LEU A 86 -10.14 14.97 3.83
N LEU A 87 -10.33 16.00 3.01
CA LEU A 87 -10.13 17.40 3.40
C LEU A 87 -11.13 17.83 4.48
N ASP A 88 -12.39 17.48 4.31
CA ASP A 88 -13.46 17.81 5.26
C ASP A 88 -13.28 17.10 6.62
N GLY A 89 -12.71 15.90 6.59
CA GLY A 89 -12.32 15.13 7.77
C GLY A 89 -11.00 15.58 8.42
N GLY A 90 -10.28 16.54 7.82
CA GLY A 90 -9.00 17.02 8.34
C GLY A 90 -7.82 16.07 8.12
N TYR A 91 -7.94 15.10 7.21
CA TYR A 91 -6.92 14.08 6.94
C TYR A 91 -5.86 14.51 5.93
N ILE A 92 -6.13 15.55 5.13
CA ILE A 92 -5.17 16.08 4.16
C ILE A 92 -4.95 17.58 4.32
N HIS A 93 -3.76 18.03 3.93
CA HIS A 93 -3.36 19.44 3.94
C HIS A 93 -4.00 20.18 2.75
N GLY A 94 -4.94 21.08 3.02
CA GLY A 94 -5.64 21.82 1.99
C GLY A 94 -4.87 23.01 1.41
N ASP A 95 -3.78 23.40 2.04
CA ASP A 95 -2.91 24.52 1.65
C ASP A 95 -1.84 24.15 0.61
N CYS A 96 -1.66 22.85 0.31
CA CYS A 96 -0.72 22.40 -0.69
C CYS A 96 -1.04 22.95 -2.08
N MET A 97 -0.03 23.53 -2.73
CA MET A 97 -0.08 23.96 -4.13
C MET A 97 -0.27 22.75 -5.05
N THR A 98 -1.00 22.95 -6.14
CA THR A 98 -1.24 21.93 -7.16
C THR A 98 -0.79 22.39 -8.55
N VAL A 99 -0.81 21.50 -9.52
CA VAL A 99 -0.46 21.78 -10.93
C VAL A 99 -1.35 22.87 -11.57
N THR A 100 -2.51 23.17 -10.99
CA THR A 100 -3.42 24.21 -11.49
C THR A 100 -3.01 25.62 -11.07
N GLY A 101 -1.96 25.76 -10.25
CA GLY A 101 -1.60 27.05 -9.64
C GLY A 101 -2.51 27.47 -8.48
N LYS A 102 -3.42 26.59 -8.07
CA LYS A 102 -4.33 26.78 -6.92
C LYS A 102 -4.01 25.76 -5.84
N THR A 103 -4.41 26.08 -4.61
CA THR A 103 -4.28 25.12 -3.51
C THR A 103 -5.29 23.97 -3.65
N MET A 104 -5.02 22.86 -2.96
CA MET A 104 -5.92 21.71 -2.89
C MET A 104 -7.33 22.14 -2.45
N ARG A 105 -7.43 22.97 -1.40
CA ARG A 105 -8.70 23.52 -0.89
C ARG A 105 -9.45 24.34 -1.94
N GLN A 106 -8.75 25.17 -2.70
CA GLN A 106 -9.38 25.98 -3.76
C GLN A 106 -9.94 25.11 -4.88
N ASN A 107 -9.19 24.07 -5.29
CA ASN A 107 -9.65 23.15 -6.34
C ASN A 107 -10.87 22.32 -5.90
N LEU A 108 -10.99 22.00 -4.62
CA LEU A 108 -12.06 21.19 -4.08
C LEU A 108 -13.27 21.97 -3.58
N LYS A 109 -13.25 23.32 -3.67
CA LYS A 109 -14.30 24.20 -3.09
C LYS A 109 -15.72 23.80 -3.51
N ASN A 110 -15.91 23.47 -4.78
CA ASN A 110 -17.23 23.18 -5.36
C ASN A 110 -17.55 21.66 -5.44
N VAL A 111 -16.65 20.80 -4.98
CA VAL A 111 -16.87 19.35 -4.98
C VAL A 111 -17.82 18.99 -3.85
N LYS A 112 -18.86 18.22 -4.15
CA LYS A 112 -19.87 17.76 -3.18
C LYS A 112 -19.85 16.24 -3.08
N PHE A 113 -20.12 15.71 -1.89
CA PHE A 113 -20.26 14.27 -1.69
C PHE A 113 -21.57 13.78 -2.35
N ASN A 114 -21.46 12.80 -3.22
CA ASN A 114 -22.60 12.14 -3.84
C ASN A 114 -23.18 11.10 -2.86
N LYS A 115 -24.33 11.36 -2.28
CA LYS A 115 -25.01 10.46 -1.34
C LYS A 115 -25.65 9.23 -2.04
N ASN A 116 -25.86 9.28 -3.36
CA ASN A 116 -26.52 8.22 -4.13
C ASN A 116 -25.53 7.19 -4.70
N GLN A 117 -24.42 6.95 -4.02
CA GLN A 117 -23.41 5.98 -4.43
C GLN A 117 -22.99 5.10 -3.20
N LYS A 118 -22.39 3.94 -3.49
CA LYS A 118 -21.99 2.95 -2.47
C LYS A 118 -20.49 2.63 -2.51
N VAL A 119 -19.75 3.27 -3.40
CA VAL A 119 -18.31 2.99 -3.64
C VAL A 119 -17.43 3.60 -2.57
N MET A 120 -17.76 4.84 -2.16
CA MET A 120 -17.01 5.57 -1.15
C MET A 120 -17.87 5.87 0.08
N ARG A 121 -17.26 5.76 1.25
CA ARG A 121 -17.86 6.12 2.55
C ARG A 121 -17.47 7.53 2.94
N THR A 122 -18.21 8.11 3.87
CA THR A 122 -17.81 9.35 4.55
C THR A 122 -16.73 9.06 5.59
N TYR A 123 -15.96 10.07 5.98
CA TYR A 123 -14.92 9.92 7.01
C TYR A 123 -15.49 9.55 8.39
N ASN A 124 -16.77 9.87 8.68
CA ASN A 124 -17.45 9.50 9.92
C ASN A 124 -17.97 8.05 9.94
N GLN A 125 -18.04 7.40 8.77
CA GLN A 125 -18.54 6.03 8.63
C GLN A 125 -17.63 5.25 7.66
N PRO A 126 -16.33 5.09 7.98
CA PRO A 126 -15.38 4.40 7.11
C PRO A 126 -15.64 2.90 7.03
N LEU A 127 -15.03 2.24 6.07
CA LEU A 127 -14.99 0.77 5.97
C LEU A 127 -14.09 0.16 7.05
N SER A 128 -12.99 0.84 7.38
CA SER A 128 -12.07 0.54 8.48
C SER A 128 -11.53 1.84 9.05
N PRO A 129 -11.19 1.90 10.35
CA PRO A 129 -10.59 3.08 10.96
C PRO A 129 -9.17 3.36 10.47
N ASP A 130 -8.51 2.41 9.84
CA ASP A 130 -7.15 2.52 9.29
C ASP A 130 -7.04 2.05 7.85
N GLY A 131 -5.95 2.39 7.17
CA GLY A 131 -5.72 2.12 5.75
C GLY A 131 -5.33 0.66 5.43
N GLY A 132 -5.38 -0.24 6.40
CA GLY A 132 -5.15 -1.67 6.19
C GLY A 132 -3.73 -2.06 5.80
N VAL A 133 -2.75 -1.20 6.03
CA VAL A 133 -1.32 -1.45 5.82
C VAL A 133 -0.55 -1.04 7.08
N VAL A 134 0.36 -1.90 7.52
CA VAL A 134 1.14 -1.72 8.75
C VAL A 134 2.63 -1.78 8.46
N GLY A 135 3.38 -0.84 9.03
CA GLY A 135 4.83 -0.91 9.12
C GLY A 135 5.25 -1.76 10.32
N LEU A 136 6.18 -2.66 10.10
CA LEU A 136 6.70 -3.58 11.11
C LEU A 136 8.17 -3.29 11.37
N LYS A 137 8.63 -3.61 12.57
CA LYS A 137 10.06 -3.65 12.95
C LYS A 137 10.34 -4.89 13.78
N GLY A 138 11.54 -5.43 13.62
CA GLY A 138 12.00 -6.57 14.37
C GLY A 138 13.46 -6.90 14.03
N ASN A 139 13.99 -7.97 14.62
CA ASN A 139 15.37 -8.40 14.38
C ASN A 139 15.64 -8.80 12.92
N LEU A 140 14.60 -9.28 12.19
CA LEU A 140 14.70 -9.60 10.77
C LEU A 140 14.60 -8.35 9.89
N ALA A 141 13.90 -7.30 10.35
CA ALA A 141 13.67 -6.05 9.63
C ALA A 141 13.92 -4.85 10.57
N PRO A 142 15.17 -4.56 10.96
CA PRO A 142 15.48 -3.48 11.91
C PRO A 142 15.15 -2.10 11.34
N ASP A 143 15.29 -1.90 10.03
CA ASP A 143 14.98 -0.66 9.34
C ASP A 143 13.48 -0.54 8.96
N GLY A 144 12.77 -1.64 9.03
CA GLY A 144 11.34 -1.70 8.77
C GLY A 144 10.96 -2.72 7.70
N ALA A 145 9.70 -3.09 7.71
CA ALA A 145 9.02 -3.88 6.70
C ALA A 145 7.59 -3.41 6.56
N ILE A 146 6.91 -3.80 5.50
CA ILE A 146 5.52 -3.41 5.27
C ILE A 146 4.65 -4.62 4.96
N VAL A 147 3.45 -4.62 5.51
CA VAL A 147 2.45 -5.67 5.30
C VAL A 147 1.07 -5.07 5.08
N LYS A 148 0.33 -5.63 4.15
CA LYS A 148 -1.09 -5.34 3.96
C LYS A 148 -1.90 -6.28 4.84
N ILE A 149 -2.60 -5.72 5.83
CA ILE A 149 -3.44 -6.49 6.76
C ILE A 149 -4.93 -6.50 6.35
N ALA A 150 -5.33 -5.63 5.41
CA ALA A 150 -6.70 -5.60 4.90
C ALA A 150 -7.11 -6.97 4.35
N GLY A 151 -8.14 -7.56 4.95
CA GLY A 151 -8.65 -8.88 4.56
C GLY A 151 -7.93 -10.08 5.19
N LEU A 152 -6.93 -9.89 6.04
CA LEU A 152 -6.33 -10.96 6.84
C LEU A 152 -7.27 -11.38 7.98
N LYS A 153 -7.48 -12.68 8.13
CA LYS A 153 -8.26 -13.25 9.25
C LYS A 153 -7.47 -13.37 10.55
N LYS A 154 -6.15 -13.47 10.43
CA LYS A 154 -5.21 -13.60 11.56
C LYS A 154 -4.08 -12.60 11.38
N LEU A 155 -3.54 -12.06 12.48
CA LEU A 155 -2.44 -11.08 12.47
C LEU A 155 -1.13 -11.68 13.01
N GLN A 156 -1.11 -12.98 13.27
CA GLN A 156 0.08 -13.71 13.73
C GLN A 156 0.31 -14.94 12.88
N PHE A 157 1.58 -15.20 12.57
CA PHE A 157 2.01 -16.38 11.85
C PHE A 157 3.36 -16.84 12.40
N THR A 158 3.47 -18.12 12.71
CA THR A 158 4.69 -18.77 13.19
C THR A 158 4.96 -20.01 12.36
N GLY A 159 6.19 -20.20 11.90
CA GLY A 159 6.53 -21.34 11.06
C GLY A 159 8.02 -21.51 10.82
N LYS A 160 8.37 -22.58 10.12
CA LYS A 160 9.76 -22.85 9.70
C LYS A 160 10.10 -22.00 8.48
N ALA A 161 11.23 -21.29 8.53
CA ALA A 161 11.77 -20.55 7.42
C ALA A 161 12.33 -21.47 6.32
N ARG A 162 11.96 -21.20 5.07
CA ARG A 162 12.55 -21.76 3.86
C ARG A 162 13.11 -20.64 3.02
N CYS A 163 14.42 -20.50 3.02
CA CYS A 163 15.11 -19.40 2.34
C CYS A 163 15.47 -19.77 0.90
N PHE A 164 15.27 -18.81 0.02
CA PHE A 164 15.62 -18.87 -1.40
C PHE A 164 16.32 -17.55 -1.78
N ASP A 165 17.33 -17.64 -2.62
CA ASP A 165 18.14 -16.48 -3.00
C ASP A 165 17.64 -15.77 -4.27
N THR A 166 16.57 -16.31 -4.89
CA THR A 166 15.88 -15.70 -6.03
C THR A 166 14.40 -16.08 -6.02
N GLU A 167 13.55 -15.28 -6.67
CA GLU A 167 12.14 -15.64 -6.85
C GLU A 167 11.99 -16.89 -7.69
N GLU A 168 12.84 -17.10 -8.71
CA GLU A 168 12.81 -18.26 -9.59
C GLU A 168 13.01 -19.56 -8.81
N ALA A 169 13.96 -19.57 -7.86
CA ALA A 169 14.20 -20.73 -6.99
C ALA A 169 12.99 -21.01 -6.09
N ALA A 170 12.43 -19.97 -5.48
CA ALA A 170 11.22 -20.08 -4.66
C ALA A 170 10.03 -20.57 -5.49
N TYR A 171 9.79 -19.97 -6.66
CA TYR A 171 8.74 -20.39 -7.58
C TYR A 171 8.86 -21.86 -7.98
N LYS A 172 10.08 -22.32 -8.36
CA LYS A 172 10.35 -23.73 -8.70
C LYS A 172 10.00 -24.65 -7.53
N ALA A 173 10.37 -24.28 -6.30
CA ALA A 173 10.03 -25.05 -5.11
C ALA A 173 8.52 -25.10 -4.88
N VAL A 174 7.83 -23.96 -4.99
CA VAL A 174 6.37 -23.85 -4.84
C VAL A 174 5.65 -24.64 -5.93
N LYS A 175 6.02 -24.49 -7.20
CA LYS A 175 5.46 -25.25 -8.32
C LYS A 175 5.53 -26.76 -8.09
N ASN A 176 6.65 -27.24 -7.55
CA ASN A 176 6.88 -28.66 -7.25
C ASN A 176 6.38 -29.07 -5.86
N LYS A 177 5.62 -28.23 -5.17
CA LYS A 177 5.04 -28.49 -3.84
C LYS A 177 6.10 -28.89 -2.78
N LYS A 178 7.32 -28.36 -2.90
CA LYS A 178 8.42 -28.61 -1.95
C LYS A 178 8.34 -27.68 -0.73
N TYR A 179 7.17 -27.52 -0.17
CA TYR A 179 6.88 -26.77 1.07
C TYR A 179 5.67 -27.38 1.77
N LYS A 180 5.43 -27.00 3.02
CA LYS A 180 4.33 -27.49 3.85
C LYS A 180 3.45 -26.35 4.33
N ASP A 181 2.20 -26.67 4.69
CA ASP A 181 1.34 -25.74 5.42
C ASP A 181 2.04 -25.34 6.73
N GLY A 182 2.07 -24.04 7.04
CA GLY A 182 2.80 -23.48 8.17
C GLY A 182 4.23 -23.04 7.88
N ASP A 183 4.78 -23.31 6.69
CA ASP A 183 6.11 -22.79 6.33
C ASP A 183 6.08 -21.27 6.05
N ILE A 184 7.22 -20.62 6.29
CA ILE A 184 7.50 -19.24 5.91
C ILE A 184 8.51 -19.24 4.77
N ILE A 185 8.10 -18.85 3.58
CA ILE A 185 8.95 -18.76 2.41
C ILE A 185 9.64 -17.38 2.42
N ILE A 186 10.97 -17.38 2.48
CA ILE A 186 11.78 -16.16 2.49
C ILE A 186 12.55 -16.08 1.18
N ILE A 187 12.29 -15.01 0.42
CA ILE A 187 12.97 -14.74 -0.86
C ILE A 187 13.91 -13.55 -0.63
N ARG A 188 15.22 -13.80 -0.81
CA ARG A 188 16.30 -12.87 -0.51
C ARG A 188 16.92 -12.32 -1.77
N TYR A 189 17.65 -11.22 -1.64
CA TYR A 189 18.45 -10.59 -2.70
C TYR A 189 17.63 -10.12 -3.91
N GLU A 190 16.38 -9.75 -3.67
CA GLU A 190 15.47 -9.15 -4.67
C GLU A 190 15.23 -7.66 -4.42
N GLY A 191 15.81 -7.13 -3.34
CA GLY A 191 15.75 -5.73 -2.94
C GLY A 191 16.80 -4.84 -3.62
N PRO A 192 16.94 -3.58 -3.19
CA PRO A 192 17.82 -2.59 -3.82
C PRO A 192 19.29 -2.81 -3.51
N LYS A 193 19.63 -3.52 -2.43
CA LYS A 193 21.00 -3.81 -2.03
C LYS A 193 21.42 -5.20 -2.50
N GLY A 194 22.24 -5.28 -3.54
CA GLY A 194 22.78 -6.54 -4.04
C GLY A 194 21.85 -7.40 -4.88
N GLY A 195 20.64 -6.92 -5.15
CA GLY A 195 19.64 -7.60 -5.97
C GLY A 195 19.27 -6.82 -7.22
N PRO A 196 18.28 -7.32 -8.01
CA PRO A 196 17.81 -6.66 -9.23
C PRO A 196 16.97 -5.39 -8.97
N GLY A 197 16.74 -5.03 -7.72
CA GLY A 197 16.10 -3.78 -7.31
C GLY A 197 14.58 -3.82 -7.19
N MET A 198 14.07 -4.29 -6.05
CA MET A 198 12.67 -4.15 -5.64
C MET A 198 11.64 -4.73 -6.61
N ARG A 199 11.93 -5.85 -7.25
CA ARG A 199 10.96 -6.57 -8.09
C ARG A 199 9.81 -7.15 -7.28
N GLU A 200 8.66 -7.34 -7.92
CA GLU A 200 7.47 -7.94 -7.30
C GLU A 200 7.50 -9.47 -7.39
N MET A 201 7.18 -10.15 -6.30
CA MET A 201 7.16 -11.63 -6.19
C MET A 201 5.86 -12.20 -6.78
N LEU A 202 5.57 -11.93 -8.05
CA LEU A 202 4.30 -12.27 -8.69
C LEU A 202 4.15 -13.76 -8.99
N GLN A 203 5.20 -14.41 -9.44
CA GLN A 203 5.14 -15.82 -9.83
C GLN A 203 4.93 -16.73 -8.61
N THR A 204 5.70 -16.48 -7.56
CA THR A 204 5.60 -17.25 -6.31
C THR A 204 4.26 -17.06 -5.63
N THR A 205 3.77 -15.80 -5.51
CA THR A 205 2.45 -15.52 -4.93
C THR A 205 1.32 -16.13 -5.75
N GLY A 206 1.37 -15.99 -7.08
CA GLY A 206 0.38 -16.59 -7.98
C GLY A 206 0.31 -18.11 -7.87
N ALA A 207 1.46 -18.77 -7.78
CA ALA A 207 1.53 -20.24 -7.64
C ALA A 207 0.97 -20.71 -6.29
N ILE A 208 1.29 -20.03 -5.18
CA ILE A 208 0.74 -20.34 -3.83
C ILE A 208 -0.78 -20.18 -3.83
N TYR A 209 -1.28 -19.09 -4.40
CA TYR A 209 -2.73 -18.83 -4.51
C TYR A 209 -3.42 -19.88 -5.38
N GLY A 210 -2.86 -20.19 -6.54
CA GLY A 210 -3.38 -21.22 -7.44
C GLY A 210 -3.47 -22.61 -6.80
N GLN A 211 -2.63 -22.88 -5.80
CA GLN A 211 -2.68 -24.12 -5.01
C GLN A 211 -3.62 -24.04 -3.78
N GLY A 212 -4.34 -22.92 -3.57
CA GLY A 212 -5.23 -22.72 -2.42
C GLY A 212 -4.50 -22.58 -1.08
N LYS A 213 -3.21 -22.17 -1.09
CA LYS A 213 -2.33 -22.10 0.09
C LYS A 213 -2.07 -20.68 0.62
N GLY A 214 -2.70 -19.67 0.05
CA GLY A 214 -2.45 -18.25 0.37
C GLY A 214 -2.62 -17.85 1.84
N GLU A 215 -3.48 -18.54 2.61
CA GLU A 215 -3.65 -18.31 4.06
C GLU A 215 -2.88 -19.34 4.92
N LYS A 216 -2.19 -20.30 4.30
CA LYS A 216 -1.54 -21.42 4.98
C LYS A 216 -0.02 -21.31 5.05
N VAL A 217 0.56 -20.41 4.28
CA VAL A 217 1.99 -20.08 4.29
C VAL A 217 2.18 -18.58 4.34
N ALA A 218 3.31 -18.13 4.87
CA ALA A 218 3.72 -16.73 4.82
C ALA A 218 4.85 -16.54 3.81
N LEU A 219 4.93 -15.33 3.23
CA LEU A 219 5.99 -14.90 2.33
C LEU A 219 6.70 -13.69 2.91
N ILE A 220 8.02 -13.70 2.86
CA ILE A 220 8.87 -12.56 3.29
C ILE A 220 9.87 -12.28 2.17
N THR A 221 10.12 -11.01 1.85
CA THR A 221 11.14 -10.61 0.87
C THR A 221 11.69 -9.22 1.16
N ASP A 222 12.94 -9.01 0.81
CA ASP A 222 13.57 -7.69 0.72
C ASP A 222 13.18 -6.94 -0.57
N GLY A 223 12.55 -7.64 -1.52
CA GLY A 223 11.81 -7.06 -2.64
C GLY A 223 10.44 -6.57 -2.21
N ARG A 224 9.44 -6.68 -3.09
CA ARG A 224 8.06 -6.21 -2.82
C ARG A 224 7.00 -7.17 -3.33
N PHE A 225 5.77 -6.90 -2.93
CA PHE A 225 4.58 -7.60 -3.42
C PHE A 225 3.68 -6.65 -4.19
N SER A 226 2.95 -7.19 -5.16
CA SER A 226 1.92 -6.44 -5.88
C SER A 226 0.80 -5.98 -4.93
N GLY A 227 0.17 -4.85 -5.23
CA GLY A 227 -1.01 -4.37 -4.52
C GLY A 227 -2.20 -5.35 -4.54
N ALA A 228 -2.24 -6.28 -5.50
CA ALA A 228 -3.25 -7.34 -5.60
C ALA A 228 -2.96 -8.56 -4.71
N THR A 229 -1.76 -8.65 -4.13
CA THR A 229 -1.36 -9.77 -3.27
C THR A 229 -2.21 -9.83 -2.01
N ARG A 230 -2.57 -11.05 -1.59
CA ARG A 230 -3.31 -11.37 -0.37
C ARG A 230 -2.49 -12.34 0.48
N GLY A 231 -2.93 -12.53 1.75
CA GLY A 231 -2.25 -13.43 2.68
C GLY A 231 -1.10 -12.76 3.42
N PHE A 232 -0.32 -13.57 4.16
CA PHE A 232 0.81 -13.10 4.96
C PHE A 232 2.01 -12.80 4.06
N CYS A 233 2.04 -11.60 3.47
CA CYS A 233 3.11 -11.18 2.57
C CYS A 233 3.77 -9.91 3.11
N LEU A 234 4.99 -10.07 3.66
CA LEU A 234 5.82 -9.01 4.22
C LEU A 234 6.89 -8.63 3.19
N GLY A 235 6.82 -7.41 2.70
CA GLY A 235 7.80 -6.87 1.76
C GLY A 235 8.66 -5.77 2.36
N HIS A 236 9.67 -5.34 1.61
CA HIS A 236 10.59 -4.25 1.97
C HIS A 236 11.35 -4.55 3.28
N VAL A 237 11.69 -5.82 3.53
CA VAL A 237 12.43 -6.30 4.71
C VAL A 237 13.91 -5.92 4.61
#